data_93860abbc0da87a306a80fcf7e9101d6
#
_entry.id   93860abbc0da87a306a80fcf7e9101d6
#
_cell.length_a   1.000
_cell.length_b   1.000
_cell.length_c   1.000
_cell.angle_alpha   90.00
_cell.angle_beta   90.00
_cell.angle_gamma   90.00
#
_symmetry.space_group_name_H-M   'P 1'
#
loop_
_entity.id
_entity.type
_entity.pdbx_description
1 polymer ?
#
loop_
_entity_poly.entity_id
_entity_poly.type
_entity_poly.pdbx_seq_one_letter_code
_entity_poly.pdbx_strand_id
1 'polypeptide(L)'
;LYKGVGTEYRWDNLKEYLIKGRIPNIANKRTDEVVISEFLANRLQLTIQDTCRTYFIKDSGSGYNLRSFVIVGIFNSGFQEFDSNFVIGDLRHIQQINKWKPTEVGAFEVFIKDFNQIETAGQAIYKEIPPTYNSITIQEKYFSIFEWLKLFDFNIIIILVVMIIVATINMIVALLVLILERTQMIGILKALGANNWNIRKIFLYNASYLILRGLFWGNVVGLGLLFIQKYFEIIKLPPESYYVTVAPVDINLITIIALNLGTILICLLVLLVPSYIITKIAPVKAIKFN
;
A
#
# COMPACT_ATOMS: atom_id res chain seq x y z
N LEU A 1 -21.52 -16.82 -7.50
CA LEU A 1 -21.27 -16.67 -8.95
C LEU A 1 -20.36 -17.79 -9.47
N TYR A 2 -20.60 -18.27 -10.69
CA TYR A 2 -19.73 -19.24 -11.35
C TYR A 2 -18.88 -18.53 -12.41
N LYS A 3 -17.56 -18.57 -12.24
CA LYS A 3 -16.59 -18.05 -13.21
C LYS A 3 -16.13 -19.20 -14.10
N GLY A 4 -16.67 -19.25 -15.33
CA GLY A 4 -16.24 -20.20 -16.34
C GLY A 4 -14.95 -19.73 -16.99
N VAL A 5 -13.89 -20.54 -16.96
CA VAL A 5 -12.59 -20.23 -17.56
C VAL A 5 -12.23 -21.25 -18.64
N GLY A 6 -11.54 -20.78 -19.67
CA GLY A 6 -11.07 -21.60 -20.78
C GLY A 6 -9.68 -22.18 -20.56
N THR A 7 -9.14 -22.83 -21.59
CA THR A 7 -7.78 -23.41 -21.59
C THR A 7 -6.69 -22.36 -21.47
N GLU A 8 -6.95 -21.13 -21.93
CA GLU A 8 -6.04 -19.99 -21.93
C GLU A 8 -5.94 -19.26 -20.55
N TYR A 9 -6.75 -19.71 -19.58
CA TYR A 9 -6.76 -19.05 -18.27
C TYR A 9 -5.42 -19.21 -17.53
N ARG A 10 -4.89 -18.11 -17.01
CA ARG A 10 -3.62 -18.08 -16.27
C ARG A 10 -3.77 -18.58 -14.84
N TRP A 11 -3.70 -19.87 -14.67
CA TRP A 11 -3.80 -20.52 -13.36
C TRP A 11 -2.65 -20.15 -12.40
N ASP A 12 -1.53 -19.68 -12.93
CA ASP A 12 -0.38 -19.32 -12.09
C ASP A 12 -0.74 -18.24 -11.08
N ASN A 13 -1.60 -17.30 -11.44
CA ASN A 13 -2.10 -16.26 -10.54
C ASN A 13 -2.96 -16.81 -9.39
N LEU A 14 -3.57 -17.98 -9.53
CA LEU A 14 -4.38 -18.61 -8.48
C LEU A 14 -3.62 -19.68 -7.71
N LYS A 15 -2.59 -20.28 -8.31
CA LYS A 15 -1.79 -21.35 -7.67
C LYS A 15 -1.14 -20.89 -6.38
N GLU A 16 -0.70 -19.65 -6.30
CA GLU A 16 -0.08 -19.07 -5.10
C GLU A 16 -1.05 -19.00 -3.90
N TYR A 17 -2.34 -18.93 -4.20
CA TYR A 17 -3.41 -18.85 -3.20
C TYR A 17 -4.09 -20.18 -2.93
N LEU A 18 -3.63 -21.27 -3.55
CA LEU A 18 -4.22 -22.59 -3.37
C LEU A 18 -3.73 -23.20 -2.02
N ILE A 19 -4.70 -23.43 -1.13
CA ILE A 19 -4.41 -24.00 0.21
C ILE A 19 -4.40 -25.53 0.16
N LYS A 20 -5.35 -26.15 -0.54
CA LYS A 20 -5.51 -27.59 -0.60
C LYS A 20 -5.91 -28.06 -2.01
N GLY A 21 -5.48 -29.26 -2.37
CA GLY A 21 -5.87 -29.89 -3.63
C GLY A 21 -5.07 -29.41 -4.84
N ARG A 22 -5.73 -29.31 -5.97
CA ARG A 22 -5.14 -28.95 -7.27
C ARG A 22 -6.07 -28.04 -8.09
N ILE A 23 -5.55 -27.45 -9.14
CA ILE A 23 -6.35 -26.75 -10.16
C ILE A 23 -7.16 -27.75 -10.99
N PRO A 24 -8.33 -27.36 -11.53
CA PRO A 24 -9.13 -28.18 -12.44
C PRO A 24 -8.36 -28.49 -13.72
N ASN A 25 -8.54 -29.70 -14.23
CA ASN A 25 -7.96 -30.08 -15.52
C ASN A 25 -8.90 -29.70 -16.67
N ILE A 26 -8.74 -28.48 -17.17
CA ILE A 26 -9.52 -27.94 -18.31
C ILE A 26 -8.74 -28.20 -19.59
N ALA A 27 -8.83 -29.43 -20.09
CA ALA A 27 -8.22 -29.85 -21.36
C ALA A 27 -9.27 -29.93 -22.47
N ASN A 28 -9.11 -30.87 -23.38
CA ASN A 28 -9.96 -31.05 -24.59
C ASN A 28 -11.41 -31.45 -24.31
N LYS A 29 -11.70 -32.01 -23.15
CA LYS A 29 -13.09 -32.42 -22.79
C LYS A 29 -13.57 -31.52 -21.63
N ARG A 30 -14.89 -31.21 -21.65
CA ARG A 30 -15.55 -30.53 -20.55
C ARG A 30 -15.34 -31.30 -19.25
N THR A 31 -14.98 -30.61 -18.22
CA THR A 31 -14.79 -31.19 -16.87
C THR A 31 -15.79 -30.61 -15.89
N ASP A 32 -16.24 -31.47 -14.95
CA ASP A 32 -17.09 -31.05 -13.84
C ASP A 32 -16.28 -30.66 -12.60
N GLU A 33 -14.95 -30.49 -12.75
CA GLU A 33 -14.07 -30.06 -11.68
C GLU A 33 -14.17 -28.56 -11.43
N VAL A 34 -14.14 -28.18 -10.12
CA VAL A 34 -14.15 -26.76 -9.71
C VAL A 34 -13.16 -26.52 -8.57
N VAL A 35 -12.72 -25.29 -8.47
CA VAL A 35 -12.08 -24.76 -7.26
C VAL A 35 -13.04 -23.78 -6.57
N ILE A 36 -13.09 -23.87 -5.25
CA ILE A 36 -13.88 -22.97 -4.40
C ILE A 36 -12.97 -22.28 -3.39
N SER A 37 -13.43 -21.16 -2.86
CA SER A 37 -12.70 -20.51 -1.78
C SER A 37 -12.82 -21.26 -0.46
N GLU A 38 -11.88 -21.05 0.44
CA GLU A 38 -11.93 -21.56 1.82
C GLU A 38 -13.17 -21.02 2.56
N PHE A 39 -13.53 -19.76 2.28
CA PHE A 39 -14.74 -19.16 2.83
C PHE A 39 -16.00 -19.95 2.44
N LEU A 40 -16.18 -20.28 1.16
CA LEU A 40 -17.31 -21.08 0.70
C LEU A 40 -17.24 -22.53 1.20
N ALA A 41 -16.05 -23.13 1.22
CA ALA A 41 -15.83 -24.48 1.73
C ALA A 41 -16.28 -24.60 3.19
N ASN A 42 -15.85 -23.68 4.05
CA ASN A 42 -16.21 -23.65 5.47
C ASN A 42 -17.70 -23.34 5.68
N ARG A 43 -18.24 -22.37 4.93
CA ARG A 43 -19.66 -21.97 5.04
C ARG A 43 -20.62 -23.07 4.63
N LEU A 44 -20.26 -23.85 3.59
CA LEU A 44 -21.06 -24.95 3.07
C LEU A 44 -20.67 -26.31 3.64
N GLN A 45 -19.67 -26.38 4.50
CA GLN A 45 -19.09 -27.58 5.09
C GLN A 45 -18.66 -28.62 4.02
N LEU A 46 -18.04 -28.11 2.94
CA LEU A 46 -17.57 -28.91 1.82
C LEU A 46 -16.05 -29.11 1.90
N THR A 47 -15.60 -30.27 1.46
CA THR A 47 -14.18 -30.64 1.38
C THR A 47 -13.80 -31.05 -0.03
N ILE A 48 -12.48 -31.31 -0.24
CA ILE A 48 -12.00 -31.84 -1.53
C ILE A 48 -12.67 -33.17 -1.80
N GLN A 49 -13.06 -33.38 -3.07
CA GLN A 49 -13.82 -34.51 -3.65
C GLN A 49 -15.32 -34.52 -3.30
N ASP A 50 -15.79 -33.60 -2.50
CA ASP A 50 -17.24 -33.43 -2.32
C ASP A 50 -17.89 -32.87 -3.59
N THR A 51 -19.18 -33.17 -3.72
CA THR A 51 -19.99 -32.69 -4.83
C THR A 51 -20.74 -31.42 -4.45
N CYS A 52 -20.43 -30.30 -5.13
CA CYS A 52 -21.13 -29.04 -4.99
C CYS A 52 -22.27 -28.96 -6.02
N ARG A 53 -23.52 -28.82 -5.56
CA ARG A 53 -24.67 -28.61 -6.43
C ARG A 53 -24.89 -27.13 -6.66
N THR A 54 -24.81 -26.67 -7.90
CA THR A 54 -24.94 -25.26 -8.28
C THR A 54 -26.19 -25.06 -9.12
N TYR A 55 -27.01 -24.09 -8.72
CA TYR A 55 -28.24 -23.71 -9.40
C TYR A 55 -27.99 -22.48 -10.25
N PHE A 56 -28.12 -22.61 -11.56
CA PHE A 56 -28.04 -21.50 -12.51
C PHE A 56 -29.44 -20.99 -12.79
N ILE A 57 -29.77 -19.81 -12.26
CA ILE A 57 -31.08 -19.18 -12.44
C ILE A 57 -31.19 -18.68 -13.89
N LYS A 58 -32.30 -18.94 -14.54
CA LYS A 58 -32.54 -18.45 -15.91
C LYS A 58 -32.97 -16.98 -15.88
N ASP A 59 -32.53 -16.19 -16.86
CA ASP A 59 -32.89 -14.77 -16.99
C ASP A 59 -34.39 -14.53 -17.11
N SER A 60 -35.16 -15.52 -17.60
CA SER A 60 -36.62 -15.46 -17.68
C SER A 60 -37.32 -15.49 -16.29
N GLY A 61 -36.58 -15.62 -15.21
CA GLY A 61 -37.12 -15.66 -13.83
C GLY A 61 -37.86 -16.95 -13.47
N SER A 62 -38.12 -17.85 -14.43
CA SER A 62 -38.80 -19.12 -14.20
C SER A 62 -37.88 -20.32 -14.50
N GLY A 63 -37.42 -20.96 -13.40
CA GLY A 63 -36.65 -22.19 -13.47
C GLY A 63 -35.14 -22.01 -13.33
N TYR A 64 -34.47 -23.10 -13.10
CA TYR A 64 -33.02 -23.16 -12.90
C TYR A 64 -32.44 -24.37 -13.69
N ASN A 65 -31.15 -24.28 -14.01
CA ASN A 65 -30.34 -25.39 -14.45
C ASN A 65 -29.50 -25.91 -13.30
N LEU A 66 -29.67 -27.16 -12.90
CA LEU A 66 -28.86 -27.79 -11.88
C LEU A 66 -27.61 -28.41 -12.53
N ARG A 67 -26.46 -28.14 -11.93
CA ARG A 67 -25.18 -28.80 -12.24
C ARG A 67 -24.51 -29.26 -10.96
N SER A 68 -23.87 -30.41 -11.06
CA SER A 68 -23.08 -30.97 -9.94
C SER A 68 -21.62 -30.90 -10.32
N PHE A 69 -20.81 -30.33 -9.45
CA PHE A 69 -19.37 -30.16 -9.66
C PHE A 69 -18.60 -30.86 -8.54
N VAL A 70 -17.44 -31.39 -8.88
CA VAL A 70 -16.52 -32.00 -7.92
C VAL A 70 -15.47 -30.98 -7.51
N ILE A 71 -15.30 -30.75 -6.23
CA ILE A 71 -14.31 -29.83 -5.66
C ILE A 71 -12.95 -30.49 -5.72
N VAL A 72 -12.03 -29.95 -6.52
CA VAL A 72 -10.65 -30.47 -6.67
C VAL A 72 -9.60 -29.59 -6.00
N GLY A 73 -9.97 -28.37 -5.63
CA GLY A 73 -9.07 -27.43 -4.92
C GLY A 73 -9.82 -26.41 -4.10
N ILE A 74 -9.15 -25.94 -3.07
CA ILE A 74 -9.61 -24.88 -2.16
C ILE A 74 -8.55 -23.79 -2.15
N PHE A 75 -8.95 -22.54 -2.44
CA PHE A 75 -8.07 -21.37 -2.47
C PHE A 75 -8.50 -20.32 -1.43
N ASN A 76 -7.56 -19.46 -1.04
CA ASN A 76 -7.85 -18.27 -0.24
C ASN A 76 -7.06 -17.11 -0.85
N SER A 77 -7.76 -16.21 -1.53
CA SER A 77 -7.13 -15.05 -2.17
C SER A 77 -6.83 -13.92 -1.17
N GLY A 78 -7.36 -14.00 0.05
CA GLY A 78 -7.35 -12.91 1.03
C GLY A 78 -8.32 -11.77 0.68
N PHE A 79 -9.00 -11.86 -0.47
CA PHE A 79 -9.98 -10.88 -0.91
C PHE A 79 -11.40 -11.42 -0.71
N GLN A 80 -11.99 -11.07 0.44
CA GLN A 80 -13.27 -11.64 0.90
C GLN A 80 -14.40 -11.48 -0.11
N GLU A 81 -14.47 -10.34 -0.83
CA GLU A 81 -15.51 -10.10 -1.82
C GLU A 81 -15.42 -11.08 -3.01
N PHE A 82 -14.20 -11.45 -3.40
CA PHE A 82 -13.97 -12.49 -4.39
C PHE A 82 -14.24 -13.87 -3.81
N ASP A 83 -13.69 -14.16 -2.64
CA ASP A 83 -13.76 -15.47 -2.00
C ASP A 83 -15.19 -15.85 -1.60
N SER A 84 -16.04 -14.87 -1.24
CA SER A 84 -17.45 -15.13 -0.90
C SER A 84 -18.34 -15.39 -2.10
N ASN A 85 -17.94 -14.96 -3.30
CA ASN A 85 -18.82 -14.94 -4.45
C ASN A 85 -18.47 -15.92 -5.56
N PHE A 86 -17.19 -16.29 -5.72
CA PHE A 86 -16.77 -17.02 -6.92
C PHE A 86 -16.46 -18.50 -6.70
N VAL A 87 -17.03 -19.32 -7.60
CA VAL A 87 -16.63 -20.70 -7.88
C VAL A 87 -16.01 -20.71 -9.27
N ILE A 88 -14.83 -21.28 -9.45
CA ILE A 88 -14.12 -21.27 -10.73
C ILE A 88 -14.10 -22.67 -11.32
N GLY A 89 -14.52 -22.79 -12.59
CA GLY A 89 -14.57 -24.05 -13.31
C GLY A 89 -14.62 -23.87 -14.83
N ASP A 90 -14.96 -24.91 -15.55
CA ASP A 90 -14.92 -24.95 -17.01
C ASP A 90 -15.97 -24.05 -17.66
N LEU A 91 -15.55 -23.17 -18.56
CA LEU A 91 -16.39 -22.23 -19.31
C LEU A 91 -17.48 -22.94 -20.12
N ARG A 92 -17.23 -24.14 -20.61
CA ARG A 92 -18.16 -24.92 -21.46
C ARG A 92 -19.49 -25.23 -20.78
N HIS A 93 -19.53 -25.20 -19.42
CA HIS A 93 -20.80 -25.29 -18.70
C HIS A 93 -21.69 -24.07 -18.93
N ILE A 94 -21.12 -22.86 -18.87
CA ILE A 94 -21.84 -21.61 -19.13
C ILE A 94 -22.27 -21.54 -20.61
N GLN A 95 -21.36 -21.87 -21.52
CA GLN A 95 -21.70 -21.91 -22.96
C GLN A 95 -22.88 -22.82 -23.23
N GLN A 96 -22.91 -24.01 -22.63
CA GLN A 96 -24.02 -24.96 -22.81
C GLN A 96 -25.32 -24.44 -22.16
N ILE A 97 -25.27 -23.85 -20.98
CA ILE A 97 -26.46 -23.33 -20.28
C ILE A 97 -27.07 -22.19 -21.07
N ASN A 98 -26.25 -21.30 -21.63
CA ASN A 98 -26.69 -20.12 -22.38
C ASN A 98 -26.89 -20.43 -23.87
N LYS A 99 -26.63 -21.66 -24.32
CA LYS A 99 -26.67 -22.07 -25.73
C LYS A 99 -25.72 -21.26 -26.62
N TRP A 100 -24.58 -20.86 -26.05
CA TRP A 100 -23.55 -20.16 -26.82
C TRP A 100 -22.73 -21.10 -27.68
N LYS A 101 -22.17 -20.53 -28.74
CA LYS A 101 -21.20 -21.24 -29.59
C LYS A 101 -19.87 -21.41 -28.81
N PRO A 102 -19.03 -22.37 -29.20
CA PRO A 102 -17.71 -22.56 -28.54
C PRO A 102 -16.79 -21.35 -28.63
N THR A 103 -17.04 -20.43 -29.55
CA THR A 103 -16.28 -19.18 -29.73
C THR A 103 -16.86 -17.99 -28.99
N GLU A 104 -18.02 -18.17 -28.36
CA GLU A 104 -18.69 -17.09 -27.62
C GLU A 104 -18.29 -17.13 -26.12
N VAL A 105 -17.97 -15.98 -25.58
CA VAL A 105 -17.60 -15.80 -24.18
C VAL A 105 -18.31 -14.57 -23.62
N GLY A 106 -18.49 -14.52 -22.28
CA GLY A 106 -19.17 -13.41 -21.63
C GLY A 106 -18.26 -12.19 -21.42
N ALA A 107 -16.96 -12.42 -21.25
CA ALA A 107 -15.98 -11.36 -21.04
C ALA A 107 -14.57 -11.85 -21.36
N PHE A 108 -13.68 -10.89 -21.63
CA PHE A 108 -12.23 -11.11 -21.72
C PHE A 108 -11.55 -10.44 -20.52
N GLU A 109 -10.61 -11.12 -19.91
CA GLU A 109 -9.73 -10.55 -18.90
C GLU A 109 -8.40 -10.18 -19.56
N VAL A 110 -8.04 -8.88 -19.47
CA VAL A 110 -6.78 -8.37 -20.00
C VAL A 110 -5.84 -8.06 -18.83
N PHE A 111 -4.66 -8.67 -18.87
CA PHE A 111 -3.62 -8.45 -17.87
C PHE A 111 -2.58 -7.49 -18.41
N ILE A 112 -2.27 -6.45 -17.63
CA ILE A 112 -1.21 -5.48 -17.92
C ILE A 112 0.03 -5.77 -17.08
N LYS A 113 1.20 -5.38 -17.57
CA LYS A 113 2.47 -5.61 -16.86
C LYS A 113 2.71 -4.60 -15.72
N ASP A 114 2.31 -3.35 -15.94
CA ASP A 114 2.49 -2.26 -14.99
C ASP A 114 1.13 -1.72 -14.56
N PHE A 115 0.81 -1.91 -13.28
CA PHE A 115 -0.46 -1.48 -12.70
C PHE A 115 -0.67 0.05 -12.78
N ASN A 116 0.40 0.84 -12.75
CA ASN A 116 0.30 2.30 -12.84
C ASN A 116 -0.25 2.78 -14.20
N GLN A 117 -0.21 1.93 -15.22
CA GLN A 117 -0.72 2.22 -16.56
C GLN A 117 -2.16 1.73 -16.77
N ILE A 118 -2.86 1.29 -15.72
CA ILE A 118 -4.16 0.65 -15.85
C ILE A 118 -5.21 1.59 -16.49
N GLU A 119 -5.19 2.84 -16.12
CA GLU A 119 -6.14 3.84 -16.62
C GLU A 119 -5.89 4.17 -18.10
N THR A 120 -4.62 4.36 -18.48
CA THR A 120 -4.23 4.63 -19.87
C THR A 120 -4.46 3.41 -20.76
N ALA A 121 -4.16 2.20 -20.26
CA ALA A 121 -4.41 0.95 -20.98
C ALA A 121 -5.93 0.69 -21.13
N GLY A 122 -6.72 0.93 -20.09
CA GLY A 122 -8.18 0.82 -20.14
C GLY A 122 -8.80 1.74 -21.20
N GLN A 123 -8.37 3.01 -21.24
CA GLN A 123 -8.83 3.96 -22.26
C GLN A 123 -8.38 3.57 -23.67
N ALA A 124 -7.17 3.04 -23.85
CA ALA A 124 -6.69 2.58 -25.15
C ALA A 124 -7.54 1.40 -25.65
N ILE A 125 -7.80 0.42 -24.79
CA ILE A 125 -8.66 -0.73 -25.11
C ILE A 125 -10.07 -0.24 -25.45
N TYR A 126 -10.64 0.65 -24.65
CA TYR A 126 -12.00 1.17 -24.89
C TYR A 126 -12.15 1.84 -26.26
N LYS A 127 -11.11 2.50 -26.76
CA LYS A 127 -11.11 3.13 -28.09
C LYS A 127 -11.02 2.16 -29.24
N GLU A 128 -10.42 0.99 -29.03
CA GLU A 128 -10.19 -0.01 -30.08
C GLU A 128 -11.29 -1.07 -30.18
N ILE A 129 -12.05 -1.29 -29.09
CA ILE A 129 -13.13 -2.28 -29.08
C ILE A 129 -14.37 -1.76 -29.81
N PRO A 130 -15.19 -2.66 -30.44
CA PRO A 130 -16.46 -2.27 -31.03
C PRO A 130 -17.40 -1.60 -30.01
N PRO A 131 -18.28 -0.67 -30.44
CA PRO A 131 -19.19 0.07 -29.54
C PRO A 131 -20.18 -0.79 -28.73
N THR A 132 -20.33 -2.04 -29.12
CA THR A 132 -21.19 -3.04 -28.44
C THR A 132 -20.53 -3.63 -27.19
N TYR A 133 -19.22 -3.43 -27.03
CA TYR A 133 -18.47 -3.89 -25.88
C TYR A 133 -18.11 -2.72 -24.93
N ASN A 134 -17.89 -3.05 -23.68
CA ASN A 134 -17.43 -2.10 -22.67
C ASN A 134 -16.14 -2.62 -22.04
N SER A 135 -15.22 -1.70 -21.72
CA SER A 135 -14.01 -1.97 -20.96
C SER A 135 -14.14 -1.35 -19.59
N ILE A 136 -13.99 -2.16 -18.55
CA ILE A 136 -14.04 -1.72 -17.16
C ILE A 136 -12.71 -2.12 -16.51
N THR A 137 -12.01 -1.17 -15.96
CA THR A 137 -10.78 -1.43 -15.20
C THR A 137 -11.10 -2.07 -13.84
N ILE A 138 -10.12 -2.76 -13.25
CA ILE A 138 -10.27 -3.29 -11.89
C ILE A 138 -10.51 -2.17 -10.86
N GLN A 139 -9.94 -0.98 -11.09
CA GLN A 139 -10.13 0.19 -10.24
C GLN A 139 -11.57 0.70 -10.31
N GLU A 140 -12.17 0.75 -11.49
CA GLU A 140 -13.59 1.12 -11.64
C GLU A 140 -14.51 0.07 -11.05
N LYS A 141 -14.22 -1.21 -11.26
CA LYS A 141 -15.02 -2.32 -10.74
C LYS A 141 -15.07 -2.36 -9.23
N TYR A 142 -13.94 -2.08 -8.58
CA TYR A 142 -13.80 -2.07 -7.12
C TYR A 142 -13.48 -0.66 -6.60
N PHE A 143 -14.17 0.34 -7.14
CA PHE A 143 -13.95 1.75 -6.87
C PHE A 143 -13.86 2.08 -5.39
N SER A 144 -14.75 1.53 -4.57
CA SER A 144 -14.78 1.78 -3.12
C SER A 144 -13.50 1.36 -2.41
N ILE A 145 -12.88 0.26 -2.84
CA ILE A 145 -11.64 -0.26 -2.25
C ILE A 145 -10.46 0.64 -2.64
N PHE A 146 -10.38 1.01 -3.92
CA PHE A 146 -9.29 1.86 -4.39
C PHE A 146 -9.38 3.29 -3.84
N GLU A 147 -10.58 3.85 -3.69
CA GLU A 147 -10.77 5.13 -3.01
C GLU A 147 -10.38 5.06 -1.53
N TRP A 148 -10.74 3.96 -0.85
CA TRP A 148 -10.32 3.76 0.53
C TRP A 148 -8.79 3.66 0.66
N LEU A 149 -8.11 2.96 -0.26
CA LEU A 149 -6.65 2.90 -0.29
C LEU A 149 -6.01 4.28 -0.51
N LYS A 150 -6.56 5.13 -1.38
CA LYS A 150 -6.07 6.51 -1.58
C LYS A 150 -6.15 7.36 -0.31
N LEU A 151 -7.14 7.12 0.57
CA LEU A 151 -7.24 7.81 1.85
C LEU A 151 -6.04 7.52 2.76
N PHE A 152 -5.44 6.32 2.69
CA PHE A 152 -4.22 6.02 3.45
C PHE A 152 -3.04 6.86 3.00
N ASP A 153 -2.85 7.03 1.69
CA ASP A 153 -1.77 7.88 1.15
C ASP A 153 -1.92 9.32 1.63
N PHE A 154 -3.14 9.84 1.62
CA PHE A 154 -3.43 11.19 2.13
C PHE A 154 -3.16 11.30 3.64
N ASN A 155 -3.57 10.31 4.43
CA ASN A 155 -3.31 10.28 5.87
C ASN A 155 -1.80 10.25 6.17
N ILE A 156 -1.01 9.48 5.40
CA ILE A 156 0.45 9.43 5.55
C ILE A 156 1.05 10.83 5.33
N ILE A 157 0.62 11.55 4.30
CA ILE A 157 1.09 12.92 4.02
C ILE A 157 0.76 13.86 5.18
N ILE A 158 -0.47 13.81 5.71
CA ILE A 158 -0.88 14.63 6.87
C ILE A 158 0.01 14.33 8.08
N ILE A 159 0.21 13.06 8.41
CA ILE A 159 1.04 12.64 9.53
C ILE A 159 2.47 13.15 9.35
N LEU A 160 3.06 13.00 8.18
CA LEU A 160 4.40 13.50 7.87
C LEU A 160 4.51 15.02 8.04
N VAL A 161 3.54 15.77 7.55
CA VAL A 161 3.51 17.24 7.69
C VAL A 161 3.43 17.65 9.16
N VAL A 162 2.53 17.03 9.94
CA VAL A 162 2.41 17.29 11.37
C VAL A 162 3.71 16.95 12.11
N MET A 163 4.33 15.81 11.81
CA MET A 163 5.60 15.40 12.40
C MET A 163 6.73 16.40 12.10
N ILE A 164 6.82 16.88 10.85
CA ILE A 164 7.81 17.89 10.45
C ILE A 164 7.58 19.20 11.21
N ILE A 165 6.34 19.65 11.36
CA ILE A 165 6.01 20.85 12.13
C ILE A 165 6.45 20.71 13.59
N VAL A 166 6.10 19.60 14.25
CA VAL A 166 6.46 19.36 15.66
C VAL A 166 7.99 19.27 15.82
N ALA A 167 8.68 18.54 14.94
CA ALA A 167 10.13 18.44 14.95
C ALA A 167 10.79 19.82 14.76
N THR A 168 10.24 20.63 13.88
CA THR A 168 10.69 22.00 13.61
C THR A 168 10.55 22.89 14.83
N ILE A 169 9.40 22.88 15.51
CA ILE A 169 9.16 23.66 16.75
C ILE A 169 10.14 23.23 17.84
N ASN A 170 10.30 21.94 18.07
CA ASN A 170 11.24 21.41 19.06
C ASN A 170 12.68 21.86 18.76
N MET A 171 13.09 21.87 17.49
CA MET A 171 14.43 22.30 17.10
C MET A 171 14.64 23.80 17.27
N ILE A 172 13.62 24.62 16.99
CA ILE A 172 13.65 26.06 17.27
C ILE A 172 13.86 26.30 18.76
N VAL A 173 13.09 25.65 19.62
CA VAL A 173 13.20 25.78 21.08
C VAL A 173 14.58 25.34 21.54
N ALA A 174 15.09 24.21 21.11
CA ALA A 174 16.42 23.72 21.47
C ALA A 174 17.52 24.71 21.06
N LEU A 175 17.43 25.29 19.85
CA LEU A 175 18.40 26.31 19.41
C LEU A 175 18.29 27.59 20.23
N LEU A 176 17.09 28.05 20.58
CA LEU A 176 16.89 29.24 21.42
C LEU A 176 17.49 29.05 22.81
N VAL A 177 17.23 27.89 23.43
CA VAL A 177 17.82 27.56 24.75
C VAL A 177 19.35 27.58 24.66
N LEU A 178 19.91 26.92 23.64
CA LEU A 178 21.37 26.88 23.43
C LEU A 178 21.98 28.29 23.23
N ILE A 179 21.27 29.18 22.51
CA ILE A 179 21.71 30.57 22.34
C ILE A 179 21.65 31.34 23.66
N LEU A 180 20.58 31.16 24.44
CA LEU A 180 20.41 31.82 25.73
C LEU A 180 21.48 31.39 26.75
N GLU A 181 21.73 30.09 26.87
CA GLU A 181 22.77 29.53 27.74
C GLU A 181 24.19 30.03 27.38
N ARG A 182 24.44 30.30 26.10
CA ARG A 182 25.73 30.76 25.58
C ARG A 182 25.81 32.27 25.33
N THR A 183 24.87 33.07 25.86
CA THR A 183 24.77 34.52 25.61
C THR A 183 26.03 35.24 25.99
N GLN A 184 26.67 34.89 27.14
CA GLN A 184 27.93 35.50 27.61
C GLN A 184 29.08 35.23 26.61
N MET A 185 29.21 34.00 26.12
CA MET A 185 30.19 33.64 25.10
C MET A 185 29.99 34.46 23.80
N ILE A 186 28.70 34.63 23.38
CA ILE A 186 28.34 35.45 22.20
C ILE A 186 28.80 36.91 22.42
N GLY A 187 28.55 37.44 23.62
CA GLY A 187 28.96 38.80 23.99
C GLY A 187 30.48 39.01 23.91
N ILE A 188 31.26 38.08 24.46
CA ILE A 188 32.73 38.11 24.44
C ILE A 188 33.24 38.05 22.98
N LEU A 189 32.74 37.10 22.17
CA LEU A 189 33.12 36.97 20.77
C LEU A 189 32.84 38.23 19.96
N LYS A 190 31.70 38.89 20.20
CA LYS A 190 31.38 40.16 19.55
C LYS A 190 32.28 41.30 20.03
N ALA A 191 32.63 41.36 21.29
CA ALA A 191 33.57 42.36 21.84
C ALA A 191 34.97 42.21 21.24
N LEU A 192 35.38 40.99 20.91
CA LEU A 192 36.62 40.68 20.17
C LEU A 192 36.54 40.92 18.64
N GLY A 193 35.42 41.43 18.15
CA GLY A 193 35.24 41.78 16.73
C GLY A 193 34.72 40.66 15.84
N ALA A 194 34.23 39.54 16.41
CA ALA A 194 33.68 38.48 15.60
C ALA A 194 32.40 38.91 14.85
N ASN A 195 32.32 38.63 13.56
CA ASN A 195 31.17 38.94 12.74
C ASN A 195 29.97 38.08 13.16
N ASN A 196 28.78 38.66 13.15
CA ASN A 196 27.52 37.97 13.45
C ASN A 196 27.32 36.68 12.69
N TRP A 197 27.70 36.65 11.40
CA TRP A 197 27.59 35.46 10.57
C TRP A 197 28.48 34.30 11.04
N ASN A 198 29.71 34.62 11.49
CA ASN A 198 30.61 33.61 12.01
C ASN A 198 30.09 33.00 13.32
N ILE A 199 29.51 33.81 14.17
CA ILE A 199 28.88 33.33 15.42
C ILE A 199 27.66 32.47 15.10
N ARG A 200 26.77 32.89 14.15
CA ARG A 200 25.64 32.09 13.70
C ARG A 200 26.06 30.73 13.18
N LYS A 201 27.14 30.65 12.39
CA LYS A 201 27.68 29.39 11.90
C LYS A 201 27.98 28.39 13.01
N ILE A 202 28.54 28.82 14.13
CA ILE A 202 28.87 27.95 15.28
C ILE A 202 27.59 27.26 15.79
N PHE A 203 26.51 28.02 15.94
CA PHE A 203 25.23 27.47 16.41
C PHE A 203 24.56 26.57 15.34
N LEU A 204 24.66 26.94 14.08
CA LEU A 204 24.14 26.11 12.97
C LEU A 204 24.92 24.79 12.85
N TYR A 205 26.23 24.78 13.03
CA TYR A 205 27.02 23.54 13.09
C TYR A 205 26.63 22.64 14.26
N ASN A 206 26.43 23.21 15.44
CA ASN A 206 25.96 22.47 16.61
C ASN A 206 24.59 21.87 16.37
N ALA A 207 23.66 22.64 15.80
CA ALA A 207 22.33 22.16 15.44
C ALA A 207 22.40 21.06 14.36
N SER A 208 23.22 21.23 13.34
CA SER A 208 23.46 20.20 12.32
C SER A 208 23.96 18.88 12.92
N TYR A 209 24.88 18.96 13.86
CA TYR A 209 25.40 17.79 14.56
C TYR A 209 24.28 17.07 15.35
N LEU A 210 23.43 17.83 16.05
CA LEU A 210 22.29 17.26 16.78
C LEU A 210 21.28 16.61 15.84
N ILE A 211 20.98 17.24 14.70
CA ILE A 211 20.09 16.70 13.67
C ILE A 211 20.65 15.38 13.14
N LEU A 212 21.91 15.34 12.73
CA LEU A 212 22.55 14.14 12.19
C LEU A 212 22.55 12.98 13.20
N ARG A 213 22.84 13.29 14.46
CA ARG A 213 22.82 12.30 15.54
C ARG A 213 21.40 11.78 15.81
N GLY A 214 20.41 12.66 15.78
CA GLY A 214 19.00 12.31 15.91
C GLY A 214 18.53 11.44 14.74
N LEU A 215 18.88 11.79 13.51
CA LEU A 215 18.58 10.99 12.31
C LEU A 215 19.24 9.62 12.37
N PHE A 216 20.49 9.53 12.78
CA PHE A 216 21.17 8.24 12.91
C PHE A 216 20.41 7.31 13.86
N TRP A 217 20.13 7.77 15.09
CA TRP A 217 19.41 6.96 16.07
C TRP A 217 17.95 6.70 15.66
N GLY A 218 17.30 7.70 15.05
CA GLY A 218 15.95 7.56 14.52
C GLY A 218 15.86 6.50 13.43
N ASN A 219 16.82 6.47 12.50
CA ASN A 219 16.89 5.42 11.49
C ASN A 219 17.20 4.05 12.10
N VAL A 220 18.13 3.96 13.06
CA VAL A 220 18.45 2.67 13.72
C VAL A 220 17.21 2.09 14.39
N VAL A 221 16.49 2.89 15.16
CA VAL A 221 15.28 2.42 15.85
C VAL A 221 14.15 2.15 14.85
N GLY A 222 13.88 3.09 13.94
CA GLY A 222 12.77 2.97 12.97
C GLY A 222 12.96 1.80 12.01
N LEU A 223 14.13 1.70 11.37
CA LEU A 223 14.43 0.58 10.48
C LEU A 223 14.52 -0.75 11.26
N GLY A 224 15.05 -0.71 12.49
CA GLY A 224 15.07 -1.89 13.36
C GLY A 224 13.68 -2.45 13.61
N LEU A 225 12.70 -1.60 13.93
CA LEU A 225 11.31 -2.00 14.12
C LEU A 225 10.69 -2.54 12.81
N LEU A 226 10.96 -1.91 11.67
CA LEU A 226 10.50 -2.38 10.37
C LEU A 226 11.10 -3.75 10.01
N PHE A 227 12.40 -3.96 10.28
CA PHE A 227 13.03 -5.27 10.08
C PHE A 227 12.44 -6.34 10.99
N ILE A 228 12.19 -6.02 12.26
CA ILE A 228 11.54 -6.94 13.20
C ILE A 228 10.16 -7.33 12.67
N GLN A 229 9.35 -6.37 12.25
CA GLN A 229 8.03 -6.66 11.67
C GLN A 229 8.13 -7.52 10.41
N LYS A 230 9.08 -7.24 9.51
CA LYS A 230 9.26 -7.98 8.27
C LYS A 230 9.67 -9.44 8.47
N TYR A 231 10.48 -9.71 9.50
CA TYR A 231 10.97 -11.07 9.78
C TYR A 231 10.09 -11.87 10.74
N PHE A 232 9.53 -11.21 11.74
CA PHE A 232 8.76 -11.90 12.80
C PHE A 232 7.25 -11.77 12.63
N GLU A 233 6.77 -10.95 11.69
CA GLU A 233 5.33 -10.79 11.39
C GLU A 233 4.48 -10.59 12.66
N ILE A 234 4.95 -9.75 13.58
CA ILE A 234 4.35 -9.56 14.92
C ILE A 234 2.94 -8.97 14.79
N ILE A 235 2.79 -7.97 13.90
CA ILE A 235 1.51 -7.28 13.70
C ILE A 235 0.73 -8.05 12.64
N LYS A 236 -0.22 -8.85 13.11
CA LYS A 236 -1.19 -9.57 12.27
C LYS A 236 -2.44 -8.73 12.12
N LEU A 237 -3.00 -8.71 10.93
CA LEU A 237 -4.22 -7.99 10.58
C LEU A 237 -5.33 -8.98 10.27
N PRO A 238 -6.59 -8.67 10.64
CA PRO A 238 -7.73 -9.49 10.23
C PRO A 238 -7.96 -9.33 8.71
N PRO A 239 -7.88 -10.43 7.93
CA PRO A 239 -8.02 -10.39 6.47
C PRO A 239 -9.36 -9.82 6.01
N GLU A 240 -10.39 -10.01 6.83
CA GLU A 240 -11.75 -9.52 6.57
C GLU A 240 -11.85 -8.00 6.43
N SER A 241 -10.97 -7.26 7.12
CA SER A 241 -10.98 -5.79 7.13
C SER A 241 -9.84 -5.16 6.35
N TYR A 242 -8.70 -5.86 6.24
CA TYR A 242 -7.46 -5.28 5.68
C TYR A 242 -6.99 -5.97 4.39
N TYR A 243 -7.64 -7.03 3.96
CA TYR A 243 -7.29 -7.83 2.76
C TYR A 243 -5.89 -8.43 2.77
N VAL A 244 -5.21 -8.36 3.90
CA VAL A 244 -3.88 -8.93 4.15
C VAL A 244 -3.83 -9.54 5.56
N THR A 245 -3.09 -10.62 5.72
CA THR A 245 -2.96 -11.33 7.01
C THR A 245 -1.91 -10.73 7.92
N VAL A 246 -0.94 -10.03 7.34
CA VAL A 246 0.21 -9.43 8.05
C VAL A 246 0.37 -7.99 7.55
N ALA A 247 0.72 -7.06 8.45
CA ALA A 247 1.04 -5.69 8.05
C ALA A 247 2.25 -5.70 7.09
N PRO A 248 2.06 -5.32 5.81
CA PRO A 248 3.12 -5.37 4.83
C PRO A 248 4.15 -4.29 5.12
N VAL A 249 5.43 -4.63 4.99
CA VAL A 249 6.56 -3.71 5.17
C VAL A 249 7.34 -3.61 3.86
N ASP A 250 7.28 -2.46 3.22
CA ASP A 250 8.14 -2.12 2.10
C ASP A 250 9.28 -1.19 2.56
N ILE A 251 10.51 -1.63 2.35
CA ILE A 251 11.73 -0.87 2.69
C ILE A 251 12.38 -0.40 1.40
N ASN A 252 12.05 0.82 1.00
CA ASN A 252 12.62 1.44 -0.17
C ASN A 252 13.76 2.39 0.22
N LEU A 253 14.98 2.06 -0.20
CA LEU A 253 16.19 2.84 0.11
C LEU A 253 16.10 4.29 -0.41
N ILE A 254 15.51 4.49 -1.58
CA ILE A 254 15.37 5.83 -2.19
C ILE A 254 14.47 6.71 -1.32
N THR A 255 13.36 6.16 -0.84
CA THR A 255 12.43 6.87 0.06
C THR A 255 13.10 7.24 1.38
N ILE A 256 13.88 6.33 1.97
CA ILE A 256 14.62 6.58 3.22
C ILE A 256 15.62 7.72 3.02
N ILE A 257 16.40 7.68 1.94
CA ILE A 257 17.38 8.74 1.63
C ILE A 257 16.67 10.07 1.39
N ALA A 258 15.59 10.09 0.62
CA ALA A 258 14.82 11.29 0.32
C ALA A 258 14.22 11.93 1.60
N LEU A 259 13.66 11.12 2.50
CA LEU A 259 13.14 11.58 3.79
C LEU A 259 14.26 12.17 4.68
N ASN A 260 15.40 11.49 4.78
CA ASN A 260 16.54 11.98 5.56
C ASN A 260 17.08 13.30 5.02
N LEU A 261 17.32 13.39 3.72
CA LEU A 261 17.79 14.62 3.07
C LEU A 261 16.78 15.76 3.20
N GLY A 262 15.50 15.47 2.97
CA GLY A 262 14.41 16.43 3.13
C GLY A 262 14.33 16.96 4.56
N THR A 263 14.43 16.09 5.56
CA THR A 263 14.42 16.49 6.98
C THR A 263 15.61 17.39 7.32
N ILE A 264 16.83 17.03 6.89
CA ILE A 264 18.03 17.88 7.11
C ILE A 264 17.82 19.26 6.48
N LEU A 265 17.38 19.30 5.23
CA LEU A 265 17.20 20.55 4.49
C LEU A 265 16.15 21.45 5.14
N ILE A 266 14.99 20.92 5.49
CA ILE A 266 13.92 21.66 6.14
C ILE A 266 14.37 22.17 7.51
N CYS A 267 14.98 21.32 8.34
CA CYS A 267 15.47 21.71 9.65
C CYS A 267 16.53 22.83 9.56
N LEU A 268 17.48 22.73 8.64
CA LEU A 268 18.51 23.75 8.47
C LEU A 268 17.92 25.08 8.00
N LEU A 269 16.98 25.06 7.05
CA LEU A 269 16.31 26.26 6.57
C LEU A 269 15.55 26.97 7.69
N VAL A 270 14.79 26.21 8.49
CA VAL A 270 14.00 26.75 9.58
C VAL A 270 14.89 27.34 10.68
N LEU A 271 16.04 26.72 10.97
CA LEU A 271 16.99 27.22 11.99
C LEU A 271 17.64 28.55 11.61
N LEU A 272 17.62 28.96 10.35
CA LEU A 272 18.11 30.29 9.95
C LEU A 272 17.32 31.41 10.65
N VAL A 273 16.01 31.21 10.87
CA VAL A 273 15.14 32.23 11.48
C VAL A 273 15.52 32.52 12.94
N PRO A 274 15.52 31.52 13.87
CA PRO A 274 15.89 31.77 15.26
C PRO A 274 17.37 32.15 15.42
N SER A 275 18.26 31.70 14.54
CA SER A 275 19.67 32.11 14.57
C SER A 275 19.86 33.63 14.37
N TYR A 276 18.87 34.32 13.74
CA TYR A 276 18.92 35.78 13.62
C TYR A 276 18.89 36.52 14.94
N ILE A 277 18.36 35.90 16.03
CA ILE A 277 18.35 36.47 17.40
C ILE A 277 19.76 36.79 17.86
N ILE A 278 20.77 35.98 17.43
CA ILE A 278 22.19 36.22 17.74
C ILE A 278 22.63 37.61 17.32
N THR A 279 22.10 38.17 16.24
CA THR A 279 22.44 39.49 15.75
C THR A 279 21.97 40.60 16.69
N LYS A 280 20.87 40.39 17.42
CA LYS A 280 20.27 41.36 18.35
C LYS A 280 20.90 41.37 19.74
N ILE A 281 21.77 40.43 20.07
CA ILE A 281 22.47 40.39 21.38
C ILE A 281 23.55 41.45 21.37
N ALA A 282 23.38 42.46 22.26
CA ALA A 282 24.37 43.54 22.46
C ALA A 282 25.50 43.07 23.38
N PRO A 283 26.78 43.31 23.05
CA PRO A 283 27.92 42.87 23.87
C PRO A 283 27.86 43.36 25.32
N VAL A 284 27.51 44.64 25.51
CA VAL A 284 27.44 45.26 26.84
C VAL A 284 26.39 44.64 27.76
N LYS A 285 25.23 44.23 27.22
CA LYS A 285 24.18 43.56 27.99
C LYS A 285 24.53 42.10 28.28
N ALA A 286 25.21 41.43 27.37
CA ALA A 286 25.59 40.03 27.52
C ALA A 286 26.68 39.78 28.58
N ILE A 287 27.58 40.74 28.81
CA ILE A 287 28.66 40.63 29.78
C ILE A 287 28.19 41.01 31.20
N LYS A 288 27.13 41.82 31.35
CA LYS A 288 26.61 42.32 32.64
C LYS A 288 25.60 41.39 33.32
N PHE A 289 25.24 40.30 32.73
CA PHE A 289 24.37 39.29 33.37
C PHE A 289 25.21 38.37 34.28
N ASN A 290 25.25 38.75 35.55
CA ASN A 290 25.46 37.86 36.68
C ASN A 290 24.14 37.61 37.35
#